data_f2521e80919f67232ead60368129bbf0
#
_entry.id   f2521e80919f67232ead60368129bbf0
#
_cell.length_a   1.000
_cell.length_b   1.000
_cell.length_c   1.000
_cell.angle_alpha   90.00
_cell.angle_beta   90.00
_cell.angle_gamma   90.00
#
_symmetry.space_group_name_H-M   'P 1'
#
loop_
_entity.id
_entity.type
_entity.pdbx_description
1 polymer ?
#
loop_
_entity_poly.entity_id
_entity_poly.type
_entity_poly.pdbx_seq_one_letter_code
_entity_poly.pdbx_strand_id
1 'polypeptide(L)'
;MDSSIQKSFGEIDIEFNKNSLSKFYQKGASKALLPNNYREYEELVLINTSGGITSGDEYIYKLNLIDSRVSISTQAAEKIYSGLGKCANLNIDINIVKSDVLWLPQEIILFNNCNFARRINLNLDIFSNVVMCETTIFGRTSMQETVEKGYFSDLWKINLDEKIIHAEAINFSGEIKEFITNKTNLDDQFAVNTILVTGSEFVKKTELLDINKYENKNVKIAISQWDNKILIRSIGKNSYYLKFAIIKILTYFLGDNLPNVWNS
;
A
#
# COMPACT_ATOMS: atom_id res chain seq x y z
N MET A 1 -31.41 10.71 21.49
CA MET A 1 -30.74 9.38 21.52
C MET A 1 -29.42 9.55 20.80
N ASP A 2 -28.35 9.59 21.56
CA ASP A 2 -26.99 9.68 21.02
C ASP A 2 -26.65 8.32 20.43
N SER A 3 -26.87 8.15 19.14
CA SER A 3 -26.43 6.94 18.42
C SER A 3 -24.92 7.03 18.29
N SER A 4 -24.20 6.60 19.33
CA SER A 4 -22.77 6.40 19.21
C SER A 4 -22.54 5.38 18.09
N ILE A 5 -22.16 5.86 16.92
CA ILE A 5 -21.72 5.00 15.82
C ILE A 5 -20.61 4.13 16.37
N GLN A 6 -20.80 2.81 16.33
CA GLN A 6 -19.82 1.84 16.80
C GLN A 6 -18.55 2.01 15.96
N LYS A 7 -17.43 2.36 16.63
CA LYS A 7 -16.12 2.52 15.98
C LYS A 7 -15.39 1.20 15.99
N SER A 8 -14.74 0.90 14.90
CA SER A 8 -13.83 -0.23 14.81
C SER A 8 -12.44 0.16 15.34
N PHE A 9 -11.83 -0.77 16.05
CA PHE A 9 -10.44 -0.70 16.48
C PHE A 9 -9.73 -1.98 16.05
N GLY A 10 -8.51 -1.82 15.54
CA GLY A 10 -7.67 -2.96 15.17
C GLY A 10 -6.21 -2.73 15.55
N GLU A 11 -5.56 -3.76 16.05
CA GLU A 11 -4.14 -3.73 16.38
C GLU A 11 -3.45 -5.01 15.93
N ILE A 12 -2.26 -4.87 15.34
CA ILE A 12 -1.35 -5.95 14.98
C ILE A 12 0.03 -5.57 15.50
N ASP A 13 0.71 -6.54 16.13
CA ASP A 13 2.10 -6.43 16.55
C ASP A 13 2.78 -7.77 16.32
N ILE A 14 3.58 -7.84 15.25
CA ILE A 14 4.18 -9.08 14.75
C ILE A 14 5.69 -8.89 14.59
N GLU A 15 6.43 -9.92 14.96
CA GLU A 15 7.88 -9.97 14.79
C GLU A 15 8.31 -11.27 14.11
N PHE A 16 9.16 -11.13 13.10
CA PHE A 16 9.91 -12.21 12.50
C PHE A 16 11.39 -12.05 12.84
N ASN A 17 12.04 -13.16 13.20
CA ASN A 17 13.47 -13.23 13.44
C ASN A 17 14.02 -14.52 12.80
N LYS A 18 14.98 -14.39 11.89
CA LYS A 18 15.56 -15.50 11.13
C LYS A 18 14.48 -16.35 10.43
N ASN A 19 13.59 -15.69 9.69
CA ASN A 19 12.44 -16.29 9.01
C ASN A 19 11.47 -17.05 9.94
N SER A 20 11.53 -16.85 11.24
CA SER A 20 10.62 -17.48 12.20
C SER A 20 9.80 -16.44 12.93
N LEU A 21 8.53 -16.75 13.12
CA LEU A 21 7.61 -15.91 13.90
C LEU A 21 8.03 -15.92 15.37
N SER A 22 8.47 -14.78 15.92
CA SER A 22 8.89 -14.63 17.32
C SER A 22 7.83 -13.93 18.18
N LYS A 23 6.97 -13.09 17.56
CA LYS A 23 5.85 -12.43 18.21
C LYS A 23 4.64 -12.41 17.31
N PHE A 24 3.47 -12.73 17.89
CA PHE A 24 2.20 -12.67 17.18
C PHE A 24 1.09 -12.13 18.08
N TYR A 25 0.72 -10.88 17.88
CA TYR A 25 -0.38 -10.25 18.60
C TYR A 25 -1.34 -9.58 17.60
N GLN A 26 -2.63 -9.81 17.83
CA GLN A 26 -3.70 -9.21 17.06
C GLN A 26 -4.92 -8.93 17.95
N LYS A 27 -5.59 -7.80 17.70
CA LYS A 27 -6.74 -7.39 18.49
C LYS A 27 -7.78 -6.69 17.65
N GLY A 28 -9.05 -6.79 18.08
CA GLY A 28 -10.17 -6.10 17.47
C GLY A 28 -10.46 -6.57 16.05
N ALA A 29 -10.72 -5.63 15.15
CA ALA A 29 -11.06 -5.90 13.76
C ALA A 29 -9.85 -6.26 12.87
N SER A 30 -8.63 -6.15 13.39
CA SER A 30 -7.43 -6.55 12.64
C SER A 30 -7.07 -8.00 12.91
N LYS A 31 -6.82 -8.74 11.84
CA LYS A 31 -6.32 -10.11 11.86
C LYS A 31 -5.11 -10.26 10.96
N ALA A 32 -4.29 -11.24 11.29
CA ALA A 32 -3.16 -11.65 10.47
C ALA A 32 -3.20 -13.15 10.25
N LEU A 33 -2.84 -13.59 9.05
CA LEU A 33 -2.68 -14.99 8.70
C LEU A 33 -1.27 -15.22 8.16
N LEU A 34 -0.76 -16.41 8.42
CA LEU A 34 0.52 -16.91 7.91
C LEU A 34 0.23 -18.14 7.06
N PRO A 35 -0.09 -17.96 5.77
CA PRO A 35 -0.34 -19.10 4.89
C PRO A 35 0.92 -19.95 4.72
N ASN A 36 0.77 -21.27 4.78
CA ASN A 36 1.87 -22.14 4.39
C ASN A 36 2.20 -21.93 2.91
N ASN A 37 3.44 -21.61 2.61
CA ASN A 37 3.92 -21.51 1.24
C ASN A 37 5.27 -22.21 1.09
N TYR A 38 5.69 -22.45 -0.16
CA TYR A 38 6.99 -23.02 -0.49
C TYR A 38 7.90 -22.01 -1.19
N ARG A 39 7.66 -20.71 -0.92
CA ARG A 39 8.40 -19.61 -1.50
C ARG A 39 9.58 -19.22 -0.62
N GLU A 40 10.41 -18.37 -1.17
CA GLU A 40 11.58 -17.82 -0.48
C GLU A 40 11.22 -16.84 0.66
N TYR A 41 10.02 -16.23 0.56
CA TYR A 41 9.52 -15.25 1.52
C TYR A 41 8.44 -15.87 2.40
N GLU A 42 8.53 -15.66 3.70
CA GLU A 42 7.41 -15.89 4.62
C GLU A 42 6.24 -14.98 4.23
N GLU A 43 5.04 -15.52 4.14
CA GLU A 43 3.86 -14.75 3.75
C GLU A 43 3.05 -14.32 4.96
N LEU A 44 2.81 -13.01 5.09
CA LEU A 44 1.95 -12.39 6.10
C LEU A 44 0.78 -11.71 5.42
N VAL A 45 -0.44 -12.17 5.68
CA VAL A 45 -1.66 -11.59 5.13
C VAL A 45 -2.43 -10.84 6.21
N LEU A 46 -2.54 -9.53 6.06
CA LEU A 46 -3.29 -8.66 6.97
C LEU A 46 -4.75 -8.59 6.54
N ILE A 47 -5.66 -8.61 7.50
CA ILE A 47 -7.10 -8.66 7.25
C ILE A 47 -7.81 -7.65 8.14
N ASN A 48 -8.57 -6.77 7.53
CA ASN A 48 -9.58 -5.97 8.22
C ASN A 48 -10.93 -6.70 8.19
N THR A 49 -11.40 -7.16 9.35
CA THR A 49 -12.66 -7.92 9.47
C THR A 49 -13.90 -7.05 9.62
N SER A 50 -13.76 -5.71 9.67
CA SER A 50 -14.89 -4.78 9.73
C SER A 50 -15.58 -4.55 8.39
N GLY A 51 -15.00 -5.09 7.30
CA GLY A 51 -15.56 -4.95 5.95
C GLY A 51 -15.24 -3.62 5.27
N GLY A 52 -14.43 -2.79 5.88
CA GLY A 52 -13.95 -1.48 5.43
C GLY A 52 -13.76 -0.51 6.58
N ILE A 53 -13.34 0.70 6.28
CA ILE A 53 -13.01 1.75 7.25
C ILE A 53 -14.01 2.89 7.11
N THR A 54 -14.49 3.42 8.25
CA THR A 54 -15.37 4.57 8.31
C THR A 54 -14.92 5.54 9.41
N SER A 55 -15.56 6.71 9.49
CA SER A 55 -15.19 7.78 10.43
C SER A 55 -14.93 7.32 11.85
N GLY A 56 -13.78 7.69 12.37
CA GLY A 56 -13.38 7.46 13.75
C GLY A 56 -12.87 6.07 14.06
N ASP A 57 -12.73 5.21 13.06
CA ASP A 57 -12.04 3.94 13.20
C ASP A 57 -10.54 4.15 13.41
N GLU A 58 -9.90 3.27 14.18
CA GLU A 58 -8.48 3.38 14.52
C GLU A 58 -7.78 2.01 14.33
N TYR A 59 -6.70 2.02 13.54
CA TYR A 59 -5.90 0.84 13.28
C TYR A 59 -4.42 1.14 13.51
N ILE A 60 -3.73 0.22 14.18
CA ILE A 60 -2.29 0.33 14.51
C ILE A 60 -1.60 -0.98 14.17
N TYR A 61 -0.64 -0.93 13.24
CA TYR A 61 0.15 -2.08 12.84
C TYR A 61 1.62 -1.83 13.14
N LYS A 62 2.25 -2.75 13.86
CA LYS A 62 3.67 -2.75 14.20
C LYS A 62 4.29 -4.05 13.70
N LEU A 63 5.30 -3.93 12.86
CA LEU A 63 5.99 -5.06 12.29
C LEU A 63 7.49 -4.91 12.53
N ASN A 64 8.12 -5.92 13.11
CA ASN A 64 9.57 -5.98 13.32
C ASN A 64 10.13 -7.16 12.53
N LEU A 65 11.00 -6.89 11.58
CA LEU A 65 11.50 -7.88 10.63
C LEU A 65 13.03 -7.89 10.75
N ILE A 66 13.57 -8.96 11.33
CA ILE A 66 14.98 -9.08 11.66
C ILE A 66 15.55 -10.33 10.99
N ASP A 67 16.60 -10.17 10.19
CA ASP A 67 17.26 -11.26 9.47
C ASP A 67 16.26 -12.20 8.78
N SER A 68 15.31 -11.59 8.03
CA SER A 68 14.14 -12.30 7.53
C SER A 68 13.73 -11.83 6.12
N ARG A 69 13.10 -12.73 5.39
CA ARG A 69 12.44 -12.44 4.10
C ARG A 69 10.94 -12.55 4.26
N VAL A 70 10.24 -11.44 4.19
CA VAL A 70 8.80 -11.40 4.48
C VAL A 70 8.04 -10.66 3.37
N SER A 71 7.01 -11.31 2.86
CA SER A 71 6.03 -10.70 1.95
C SER A 71 4.75 -10.39 2.71
N ILE A 72 4.38 -9.12 2.75
CA ILE A 72 3.24 -8.63 3.49
C ILE A 72 2.19 -8.15 2.50
N SER A 73 0.99 -8.67 2.61
CA SER A 73 -0.14 -8.30 1.77
C SER A 73 -1.41 -8.10 2.59
N THR A 74 -2.46 -7.56 1.99
CA THR A 74 -3.82 -7.62 2.55
C THR A 74 -4.64 -8.64 1.78
N GLN A 75 -5.63 -9.26 2.43
CA GLN A 75 -6.47 -10.28 1.79
C GLN A 75 -7.31 -9.68 0.66
N ALA A 76 -7.81 -8.44 0.85
CA ALA A 76 -8.70 -7.74 -0.06
C ALA A 76 -8.39 -6.25 -0.09
N ALA A 77 -8.99 -5.55 -1.06
CA ALA A 77 -8.96 -4.10 -1.13
C ALA A 77 -9.56 -3.47 0.13
N GLU A 78 -8.91 -2.43 0.67
CA GLU A 78 -9.41 -1.66 1.81
C GLU A 78 -10.41 -0.60 1.32
N LYS A 79 -11.63 -0.68 1.79
CA LYS A 79 -12.71 0.22 1.40
C LYS A 79 -12.85 1.35 2.40
N ILE A 80 -12.66 2.58 1.96
CA ILE A 80 -12.83 3.77 2.80
C ILE A 80 -14.19 4.37 2.53
N TYR A 81 -15.13 4.08 3.41
CA TYR A 81 -16.52 4.53 3.27
C TYR A 81 -16.72 5.99 3.65
N SER A 82 -17.87 6.52 3.25
CA SER A 82 -18.34 7.82 3.70
C SER A 82 -18.35 7.92 5.22
N GLY A 83 -17.85 9.03 5.75
CA GLY A 83 -17.75 9.23 7.18
C GLY A 83 -18.07 10.65 7.60
N LEU A 84 -19.01 10.80 8.53
CA LEU A 84 -19.32 12.07 9.21
C LEU A 84 -18.65 12.07 10.58
N GLY A 85 -17.80 13.06 10.87
CA GLY A 85 -17.19 13.22 12.19
C GLY A 85 -15.68 13.08 12.19
N LYS A 86 -15.14 12.32 13.17
CA LYS A 86 -13.68 12.17 13.31
C LYS A 86 -13.07 11.41 12.12
N CYS A 87 -11.89 11.85 11.69
CA CYS A 87 -11.09 11.12 10.71
C CYS A 87 -10.78 9.70 11.21
N ALA A 88 -10.90 8.72 10.32
CA ALA A 88 -10.37 7.38 10.58
C ALA A 88 -8.85 7.37 10.38
N ASN A 89 -8.13 6.58 11.17
CA ASN A 89 -6.68 6.55 11.14
C ASN A 89 -6.15 5.12 11.02
N LEU A 90 -5.14 4.95 10.16
CA LEU A 90 -4.33 3.75 10.09
C LEU A 90 -2.85 4.13 10.21
N ASN A 91 -2.20 3.69 11.27
CA ASN A 91 -0.78 3.91 11.49
C ASN A 91 -0.04 2.57 11.34
N ILE A 92 1.00 2.56 10.51
CA ILE A 92 1.80 1.39 10.20
C ILE A 92 3.26 1.74 10.45
N ASP A 93 3.90 1.04 11.37
CA ASP A 93 5.32 1.15 11.66
C ASP A 93 6.01 -0.17 11.36
N ILE A 94 6.99 -0.16 10.46
CA ILE A 94 7.75 -1.34 10.04
C ILE A 94 9.24 -1.09 10.28
N ASN A 95 9.82 -1.87 11.17
CA ASN A 95 11.26 -1.87 11.43
C ASN A 95 11.88 -3.06 10.70
N ILE A 96 12.91 -2.80 9.90
CA ILE A 96 13.50 -3.77 8.98
C ILE A 96 15.02 -3.76 9.19
N VAL A 97 15.56 -4.87 9.65
CA VAL A 97 16.98 -5.03 9.96
C VAL A 97 17.51 -6.27 9.25
N LYS A 98 18.49 -6.11 8.35
CA LYS A 98 19.10 -7.19 7.56
C LYS A 98 18.04 -8.08 6.88
N SER A 99 17.01 -7.48 6.33
CA SER A 99 15.83 -8.19 5.85
C SER A 99 15.41 -7.72 4.45
N ASP A 100 14.82 -8.65 3.71
CA ASP A 100 14.19 -8.36 2.43
C ASP A 100 12.67 -8.33 2.60
N VAL A 101 12.04 -7.21 2.29
CA VAL A 101 10.62 -7.00 2.55
C VAL A 101 9.86 -6.61 1.31
N LEU A 102 8.77 -7.32 1.08
CA LEU A 102 7.79 -7.04 0.04
C LEU A 102 6.52 -6.52 0.72
N TRP A 103 6.29 -5.20 0.66
CA TRP A 103 5.05 -4.57 1.12
C TRP A 103 4.10 -4.43 -0.06
N LEU A 104 3.16 -5.35 -0.18
CA LEU A 104 2.30 -5.54 -1.35
C LEU A 104 0.80 -5.65 -0.95
N PRO A 105 0.21 -4.67 -0.28
CA PRO A 105 -1.22 -4.70 0.02
C PRO A 105 -2.06 -4.62 -1.26
N GLN A 106 -3.33 -5.01 -1.15
CA GLN A 106 -4.32 -4.73 -2.17
C GLN A 106 -4.71 -3.24 -2.15
N GLU A 107 -5.51 -2.83 -3.10
CA GLU A 107 -5.86 -1.44 -3.33
C GLU A 107 -6.63 -0.79 -2.17
N ILE A 108 -6.42 0.50 -1.95
CA ILE A 108 -7.34 1.36 -1.19
C ILE A 108 -8.38 1.93 -2.14
N ILE A 109 -9.66 1.73 -1.84
CA ILE A 109 -10.78 2.27 -2.63
C ILE A 109 -11.47 3.37 -1.84
N LEU A 110 -11.39 4.59 -2.33
CA LEU A 110 -12.01 5.75 -1.72
C LEU A 110 -13.44 5.91 -2.23
N PHE A 111 -14.38 6.05 -1.30
CA PHE A 111 -15.79 6.36 -1.60
C PHE A 111 -16.06 7.84 -1.41
N ASN A 112 -17.15 8.32 -1.99
CA ASN A 112 -17.54 9.71 -1.83
C ASN A 112 -17.75 10.07 -0.34
N ASN A 113 -17.30 11.27 0.07
CA ASN A 113 -17.28 11.72 1.46
C ASN A 113 -16.40 10.85 2.39
N CYS A 114 -15.36 10.20 1.90
CA CYS A 114 -14.38 9.52 2.73
C CYS A 114 -13.69 10.53 3.70
N ASN A 115 -13.30 10.04 4.89
CA ASN A 115 -12.57 10.83 5.87
C ASN A 115 -11.51 9.95 6.55
N PHE A 116 -10.30 9.89 5.94
CA PHE A 116 -9.29 8.92 6.28
C PHE A 116 -7.87 9.47 6.19
N ALA A 117 -7.06 9.13 7.17
CA ALA A 117 -5.63 9.39 7.18
C ALA A 117 -4.85 8.10 7.42
N ARG A 118 -3.82 7.86 6.59
CA ARG A 118 -2.86 6.78 6.76
C ARG A 118 -1.45 7.32 6.89
N ARG A 119 -0.67 6.69 7.76
CA ARG A 119 0.77 6.92 7.88
C ARG A 119 1.49 5.59 7.83
N ILE A 120 2.53 5.50 7.01
CA ILE A 120 3.41 4.35 6.91
C ILE A 120 4.83 4.85 7.19
N ASN A 121 5.45 4.32 8.23
CA ASN A 121 6.83 4.58 8.56
C ASN A 121 7.62 3.28 8.35
N LEU A 122 8.60 3.32 7.45
CA LEU A 122 9.57 2.24 7.29
C LEU A 122 10.92 2.72 7.84
N ASN A 123 11.50 1.94 8.72
CA ASN A 123 12.83 2.18 9.26
C ASN A 123 13.75 1.04 8.82
N LEU A 124 14.75 1.36 8.01
CA LEU A 124 15.65 0.40 7.36
C LEU A 124 17.07 0.57 7.85
N ASP A 125 17.83 -0.50 7.84
CA ASP A 125 19.30 -0.45 7.83
C ASP A 125 19.87 -0.56 6.40
N ILE A 126 21.17 -0.35 6.26
CA ILE A 126 21.86 -0.40 4.96
C ILE A 126 21.90 -1.79 4.30
N PHE A 127 21.58 -2.85 5.05
CA PHE A 127 21.59 -4.24 4.57
C PHE A 127 20.23 -4.72 4.11
N SER A 128 19.21 -3.91 4.30
CA SER A 128 17.82 -4.27 3.97
C SER A 128 17.42 -3.83 2.58
N ASN A 129 16.54 -4.63 1.96
CA ASN A 129 15.95 -4.34 0.67
C ASN A 129 14.42 -4.29 0.78
N VAL A 130 13.78 -3.35 0.10
CA VAL A 130 12.32 -3.20 0.15
C VAL A 130 11.75 -2.97 -1.24
N VAL A 131 10.66 -3.69 -1.53
CA VAL A 131 9.70 -3.33 -2.58
C VAL A 131 8.39 -2.96 -1.93
N MET A 132 7.95 -1.73 -2.13
CA MET A 132 6.69 -1.21 -1.61
C MET A 132 5.78 -0.85 -2.77
N CYS A 133 4.57 -1.40 -2.81
CA CYS A 133 3.59 -1.16 -3.88
C CYS A 133 2.25 -0.76 -3.26
N GLU A 134 1.78 0.43 -3.58
CA GLU A 134 0.52 0.96 -3.07
C GLU A 134 -0.36 1.48 -4.21
N THR A 135 -1.63 1.14 -4.16
CA THR A 135 -2.62 1.56 -5.16
C THR A 135 -3.80 2.24 -4.50
N THR A 136 -4.16 3.42 -4.99
CA THR A 136 -5.36 4.17 -4.57
C THR A 136 -6.32 4.28 -5.75
N ILE A 137 -7.59 3.95 -5.50
CA ILE A 137 -8.68 4.01 -6.49
C ILE A 137 -9.71 5.04 -6.03
N PHE A 138 -10.07 5.94 -6.92
CA PHE A 138 -11.04 7.00 -6.66
C PHE A 138 -12.43 6.58 -7.16
N GLY A 139 -13.28 6.10 -6.25
CA GLY A 139 -14.62 5.63 -6.56
C GLY A 139 -14.71 4.23 -7.16
N ARG A 140 -15.92 3.82 -7.51
CA ARG A 140 -16.21 2.54 -8.18
C ARG A 140 -16.65 2.80 -9.61
N THR A 141 -15.71 2.89 -10.53
CA THR A 141 -16.02 3.17 -11.95
C THR A 141 -16.97 2.15 -12.56
N SER A 142 -16.92 0.88 -12.12
CA SER A 142 -17.84 -0.17 -12.56
C SER A 142 -19.30 0.05 -12.11
N MET A 143 -19.52 0.87 -11.07
CA MET A 143 -20.86 1.22 -10.54
C MET A 143 -21.22 2.68 -10.82
N GLN A 144 -20.49 3.37 -11.69
CA GLN A 144 -20.67 4.80 -12.00
C GLN A 144 -20.60 5.71 -10.76
N GLU A 145 -19.96 5.24 -9.69
CA GLU A 145 -19.74 6.04 -8.51
C GLU A 145 -18.45 6.84 -8.66
N THR A 146 -18.57 8.15 -8.63
CA THR A 146 -17.46 9.10 -8.64
C THR A 146 -17.25 9.65 -7.24
N VAL A 147 -15.99 9.87 -6.85
CA VAL A 147 -15.66 10.59 -5.62
C VAL A 147 -15.68 12.08 -5.93
N GLU A 148 -16.63 12.80 -5.36
CA GLU A 148 -16.74 14.23 -5.57
C GLU A 148 -15.98 15.03 -4.53
N LYS A 149 -16.09 14.62 -3.25
CA LYS A 149 -15.45 15.28 -2.13
C LYS A 149 -15.08 14.31 -1.02
N GLY A 150 -14.16 14.74 -0.17
CA GLY A 150 -13.72 13.98 1.00
C GLY A 150 -12.44 14.55 1.61
N TYR A 151 -11.93 13.84 2.58
CA TYR A 151 -10.61 14.03 3.14
C TYR A 151 -9.82 12.72 3.03
N PHE A 152 -8.66 12.79 2.41
CA PHE A 152 -7.73 11.69 2.33
C PHE A 152 -6.31 12.20 2.51
N SER A 153 -5.59 11.60 3.42
CA SER A 153 -4.18 11.85 3.64
C SER A 153 -3.44 10.54 3.74
N ASP A 154 -2.53 10.29 2.82
CA ASP A 154 -1.65 9.12 2.83
C ASP A 154 -0.21 9.61 2.82
N LEU A 155 0.52 9.32 3.88
CA LEU A 155 1.90 9.77 4.07
C LEU A 155 2.79 8.58 4.35
N TRP A 156 3.85 8.42 3.52
CA TRP A 156 4.92 7.46 3.78
C TRP A 156 6.19 8.19 4.15
N LYS A 157 6.89 7.65 5.10
CA LYS A 157 8.25 8.05 5.46
C LYS A 157 9.14 6.82 5.46
N ILE A 158 10.19 6.87 4.68
CA ILE A 158 11.19 5.81 4.60
C ILE A 158 12.50 6.37 5.16
N ASN A 159 12.95 5.78 6.25
CA ASN A 159 14.16 6.17 6.96
C ASN A 159 15.23 5.08 6.77
N LEU A 160 16.44 5.50 6.44
CA LEU A 160 17.65 4.66 6.44
C LEU A 160 18.58 5.20 7.53
N ASP A 161 18.87 4.37 8.54
CA ASP A 161 19.68 4.78 9.69
C ASP A 161 19.25 6.15 10.24
N GLU A 162 17.96 6.28 10.58
CA GLU A 162 17.32 7.49 11.14
C GLU A 162 17.22 8.69 10.19
N LYS A 163 17.76 8.62 8.97
CA LYS A 163 17.64 9.69 7.97
C LYS A 163 16.51 9.41 7.01
N ILE A 164 15.65 10.39 6.79
CA ILE A 164 14.60 10.29 5.77
C ILE A 164 15.27 10.24 4.39
N ILE A 165 15.13 9.11 3.70
CA ILE A 165 15.61 8.91 2.34
C ILE A 165 14.52 9.10 1.30
N HIS A 166 13.24 8.94 1.69
CA HIS A 166 12.08 9.15 0.83
C HIS A 166 10.86 9.56 1.65
N ALA A 167 10.06 10.45 1.09
CA ALA A 167 8.72 10.76 1.57
C ALA A 167 7.77 10.82 0.39
N GLU A 168 6.64 10.14 0.49
CA GLU A 168 5.55 10.16 -0.48
C GLU A 168 4.30 10.68 0.21
N ALA A 169 3.55 11.54 -0.47
CA ALA A 169 2.30 12.06 0.09
C ALA A 169 1.23 12.21 -1.00
N ILE A 170 0.05 11.67 -0.71
CA ILE A 170 -1.18 12.00 -1.43
C ILE A 170 -2.10 12.65 -0.41
N ASN A 171 -2.45 13.91 -0.63
CA ASN A 171 -3.31 14.64 0.29
C ASN A 171 -4.31 15.50 -0.47
N PHE A 172 -5.57 15.36 -0.12
CA PHE A 172 -6.63 16.26 -0.60
C PHE A 172 -7.70 16.45 0.47
N SER A 173 -8.34 17.60 0.42
CA SER A 173 -9.44 17.98 1.32
C SER A 173 -10.45 18.80 0.53
N GLY A 174 -11.73 18.45 0.64
CA GLY A 174 -12.82 19.12 -0.08
C GLY A 174 -13.11 18.48 -1.43
N GLU A 175 -13.18 19.26 -2.51
CA GLU A 175 -13.56 18.82 -3.85
C GLU A 175 -12.44 17.98 -4.52
N ILE A 176 -12.63 16.67 -4.60
CA ILE A 176 -11.66 15.74 -5.20
C ILE A 176 -11.79 15.73 -6.73
N LYS A 177 -12.96 16.02 -7.25
CA LYS A 177 -13.22 16.01 -8.69
C LYS A 177 -12.23 16.90 -9.44
N GLU A 178 -11.95 18.09 -8.90
CA GLU A 178 -10.98 19.01 -9.49
C GLU A 178 -9.57 18.43 -9.53
N PHE A 179 -9.17 17.71 -8.48
CA PHE A 179 -7.89 16.99 -8.44
C PHE A 179 -7.82 15.88 -9.50
N ILE A 180 -8.90 15.11 -9.68
CA ILE A 180 -8.95 14.00 -10.67
C ILE A 180 -8.92 14.54 -12.10
N THR A 181 -9.68 15.58 -12.40
CA THR A 181 -9.84 16.10 -13.77
C THR A 181 -8.68 16.97 -14.23
N ASN A 182 -7.88 17.50 -13.29
CA ASN A 182 -6.74 18.34 -13.65
C ASN A 182 -5.66 17.53 -14.37
N LYS A 183 -5.25 18.03 -15.54
CA LYS A 183 -4.23 17.40 -16.42
C LYS A 183 -2.86 17.26 -15.75
N THR A 184 -2.53 18.15 -14.82
CA THR A 184 -1.26 18.09 -14.08
C THR A 184 -1.28 17.08 -12.93
N ASN A 185 -2.46 16.59 -12.56
CA ASN A 185 -2.63 15.61 -11.51
C ASN A 185 -2.96 14.24 -12.12
N LEU A 186 -4.24 13.92 -12.33
CA LEU A 186 -4.66 12.59 -12.77
C LEU A 186 -5.20 12.53 -14.20
N ASP A 187 -5.45 13.66 -14.86
CA ASP A 187 -5.90 13.71 -16.27
C ASP A 187 -7.08 12.74 -16.55
N ASP A 188 -8.12 12.81 -15.72
CA ASP A 188 -9.29 11.93 -15.75
C ASP A 188 -8.97 10.43 -15.55
N GLN A 189 -7.86 10.12 -14.89
CA GLN A 189 -7.56 8.76 -14.45
C GLN A 189 -8.10 8.54 -13.04
N PHE A 190 -8.59 7.33 -12.75
CA PHE A 190 -9.27 7.02 -11.48
C PHE A 190 -8.49 6.05 -10.58
N ALA A 191 -7.32 5.64 -11.00
CA ALA A 191 -6.44 4.77 -10.23
C ALA A 191 -5.00 5.25 -10.31
N VAL A 192 -4.34 5.29 -9.16
CA VAL A 192 -2.93 5.68 -8.99
C VAL A 192 -2.19 4.56 -8.31
N ASN A 193 -0.99 4.27 -8.79
CA ASN A 193 -0.09 3.35 -8.13
C ASN A 193 1.30 3.97 -8.00
N THR A 194 1.94 3.66 -6.87
CA THR A 194 3.34 3.97 -6.63
C THR A 194 4.06 2.69 -6.20
N ILE A 195 5.14 2.34 -6.90
CA ILE A 195 6.07 1.30 -6.49
C ILE A 195 7.39 1.98 -6.14
N LEU A 196 7.83 1.83 -4.89
CA LEU A 196 9.14 2.23 -4.42
C LEU A 196 10.00 0.98 -4.26
N VAL A 197 11.17 1.01 -4.86
CA VAL A 197 12.20 -0.03 -4.70
C VAL A 197 13.42 0.61 -4.07
N THR A 198 13.92 0.03 -2.99
CA THR A 198 15.15 0.48 -2.33
C THR A 198 15.97 -0.71 -1.87
N GLY A 199 17.30 -0.51 -1.75
CA GLY A 199 18.27 -1.57 -1.47
C GLY A 199 18.96 -2.08 -2.73
N SER A 200 20.24 -2.33 -2.61
CA SER A 200 21.14 -2.57 -3.76
C SER A 200 20.75 -3.78 -4.62
N GLU A 201 20.19 -4.82 -4.00
CA GLU A 201 19.81 -6.02 -4.72
C GLU A 201 18.60 -5.79 -5.63
N PHE A 202 17.55 -5.17 -5.09
CA PHE A 202 16.32 -4.93 -5.85
C PHE A 202 16.51 -3.82 -6.90
N VAL A 203 17.30 -2.79 -6.59
CA VAL A 203 17.57 -1.70 -7.53
C VAL A 203 18.28 -2.24 -8.78
N LYS A 204 19.27 -3.12 -8.62
CA LYS A 204 19.96 -3.74 -9.78
C LYS A 204 19.02 -4.55 -10.68
N LYS A 205 18.09 -5.29 -10.10
CA LYS A 205 17.08 -6.03 -10.89
C LYS A 205 16.20 -5.09 -11.72
N THR A 206 15.97 -3.87 -11.24
CA THR A 206 15.08 -2.90 -11.88
C THR A 206 15.73 -2.15 -13.04
N GLU A 207 17.05 -2.02 -13.05
CA GLU A 207 17.79 -1.26 -14.09
C GLU A 207 17.52 -1.78 -15.52
N LEU A 208 17.13 -3.03 -15.67
CA LEU A 208 16.82 -3.66 -16.94
C LEU A 208 15.31 -3.62 -17.31
N LEU A 209 14.49 -2.97 -16.47
CA LEU A 209 13.05 -2.91 -16.69
C LEU A 209 12.70 -1.90 -17.79
N ASP A 210 12.17 -2.39 -18.89
CA ASP A 210 11.59 -1.55 -19.94
C ASP A 210 10.11 -1.29 -19.65
N ILE A 211 9.82 -0.16 -19.01
CA ILE A 211 8.45 0.21 -18.62
C ILE A 211 7.52 0.46 -19.80
N ASN A 212 8.07 0.82 -21.00
CA ASN A 212 7.25 1.08 -22.18
C ASN A 212 6.45 -0.13 -22.61
N LYS A 213 6.90 -1.34 -22.26
CA LYS A 213 6.17 -2.58 -22.53
C LYS A 213 4.84 -2.72 -21.77
N TYR A 214 4.67 -1.95 -20.70
CA TYR A 214 3.51 -2.01 -19.82
C TYR A 214 2.56 -0.82 -20.00
N GLU A 215 3.00 0.22 -20.71
CA GLU A 215 2.15 1.35 -21.09
C GLU A 215 1.17 0.97 -22.20
N ASN A 216 -0.01 1.60 -22.17
CA ASN A 216 -1.00 1.51 -23.22
C ASN A 216 -1.99 2.68 -23.10
N LYS A 217 -3.00 2.75 -23.98
CA LYS A 217 -4.00 3.83 -23.98
C LYS A 217 -4.79 4.01 -22.65
N ASN A 218 -4.77 3.02 -21.75
CA ASN A 218 -5.49 3.03 -20.49
C ASN A 218 -4.58 3.16 -19.26
N VAL A 219 -3.26 3.06 -19.44
CA VAL A 219 -2.27 3.12 -18.35
C VAL A 219 -1.06 3.91 -18.81
N LYS A 220 -0.69 4.93 -18.02
CA LYS A 220 0.54 5.69 -18.17
C LYS A 220 1.50 5.33 -17.05
N ILE A 221 2.78 5.17 -17.34
CA ILE A 221 3.80 4.76 -16.37
C ILE A 221 5.02 5.67 -16.52
N ALA A 222 5.58 6.08 -15.40
CA ALA A 222 6.82 6.82 -15.32
C ALA A 222 7.77 6.16 -14.34
N ILE A 223 9.06 6.19 -14.62
CA ILE A 223 10.11 5.67 -13.73
C ILE A 223 11.14 6.76 -13.47
N SER A 224 11.60 6.82 -12.23
CA SER A 224 12.69 7.70 -11.80
C SER A 224 13.65 6.90 -10.92
N GLN A 225 14.94 7.16 -11.07
CA GLN A 225 15.97 6.48 -10.28
C GLN A 225 16.96 7.53 -9.73
N TRP A 226 17.25 7.44 -8.44
CA TRP A 226 18.26 8.27 -7.77
C TRP A 226 18.62 7.67 -6.40
N ASP A 227 19.79 7.95 -5.88
CA ASP A 227 20.25 7.58 -4.54
C ASP A 227 19.93 6.13 -4.13
N ASN A 228 20.24 5.16 -5.01
CA ASN A 228 19.95 3.74 -4.79
C ASN A 228 18.47 3.44 -4.55
N LYS A 229 17.58 4.21 -5.20
CA LYS A 229 16.12 4.01 -5.17
C LYS A 229 15.54 4.09 -6.58
N ILE A 230 14.45 3.39 -6.78
CA ILE A 230 13.63 3.49 -7.98
C ILE A 230 12.20 3.77 -7.56
N LEU A 231 11.59 4.73 -8.23
CA LEU A 231 10.20 5.08 -8.07
C LEU A 231 9.48 4.88 -9.40
N ILE A 232 8.49 3.99 -9.41
CA ILE A 232 7.61 3.80 -10.56
C ILE A 232 6.24 4.34 -10.16
N ARG A 233 5.74 5.31 -10.93
CA ARG A 233 4.40 5.86 -10.77
C ARG A 233 3.56 5.50 -11.98
N SER A 234 2.35 5.04 -11.71
CA SER A 234 1.42 4.65 -12.75
C SER A 234 0.04 5.25 -12.47
N ILE A 235 -0.62 5.69 -13.51
CA ILE A 235 -2.02 6.10 -13.45
C ILE A 235 -2.81 5.30 -14.48
N GLY A 236 -4.04 4.97 -14.13
CA GLY A 236 -4.90 4.15 -14.96
C GLY A 236 -6.33 4.65 -15.03
N LYS A 237 -6.96 4.49 -16.19
CA LYS A 237 -8.36 4.88 -16.43
C LYS A 237 -9.31 4.13 -15.48
N ASN A 238 -8.95 2.92 -15.09
CA ASN A 238 -9.63 2.14 -14.06
C ASN A 238 -8.65 1.17 -13.38
N SER A 239 -9.10 0.59 -12.27
CA SER A 239 -8.31 -0.35 -11.46
C SER A 239 -7.88 -1.60 -12.23
N TYR A 240 -8.73 -2.13 -13.11
CA TYR A 240 -8.44 -3.37 -13.85
C TYR A 240 -7.19 -3.27 -14.73
N TYR A 241 -7.13 -2.25 -15.59
CA TYR A 241 -5.97 -2.06 -16.47
C TYR A 241 -4.70 -1.76 -15.67
N LEU A 242 -4.84 -0.94 -14.63
CA LEU A 242 -3.71 -0.58 -13.78
C LEU A 242 -3.18 -1.81 -13.04
N LYS A 243 -4.05 -2.60 -12.38
CA LYS A 243 -3.66 -3.83 -11.68
C LYS A 243 -2.94 -4.81 -12.60
N PHE A 244 -3.44 -4.98 -13.81
CA PHE A 244 -2.81 -5.87 -14.79
C PHE A 244 -1.37 -5.42 -15.17
N ALA A 245 -1.15 -4.12 -15.32
CA ALA A 245 0.18 -3.58 -15.58
C ALA A 245 1.11 -3.75 -14.36
N ILE A 246 0.59 -3.45 -13.15
CA ILE A 246 1.34 -3.61 -11.90
C ILE A 246 1.75 -5.06 -11.66
N ILE A 247 0.84 -6.01 -11.85
CA ILE A 247 1.16 -7.45 -11.72
C ILE A 247 2.34 -7.83 -12.61
N LYS A 248 2.34 -7.40 -13.87
CA LYS A 248 3.45 -7.67 -14.79
C LYS A 248 4.77 -7.06 -14.33
N ILE A 249 4.73 -5.81 -13.82
CA ILE A 249 5.91 -5.15 -13.28
C ILE A 249 6.41 -5.90 -12.04
N LEU A 250 5.54 -6.21 -11.09
CA LEU A 250 5.91 -6.95 -9.89
C LEU A 250 6.42 -8.36 -10.21
N THR A 251 5.80 -9.07 -11.15
CA THR A 251 6.28 -10.39 -11.59
C THR A 251 7.68 -10.32 -12.20
N TYR A 252 7.99 -9.24 -12.92
CA TYR A 252 9.35 -9.06 -13.45
C TYR A 252 10.40 -9.00 -12.32
N PHE A 253 10.09 -8.34 -11.20
CA PHE A 253 11.00 -8.22 -10.06
C PHE A 253 11.06 -9.45 -9.18
N LEU A 254 9.90 -10.02 -8.89
CA LEU A 254 9.67 -10.96 -7.80
C LEU A 254 9.52 -12.40 -8.28
N GLY A 255 9.24 -12.60 -9.57
CA GLY A 255 8.97 -13.93 -10.11
C GLY A 255 7.86 -14.63 -9.32
N ASP A 256 8.15 -15.84 -8.86
CA ASP A 256 7.23 -16.68 -8.09
C ASP A 256 6.99 -16.18 -6.64
N ASN A 257 7.71 -15.13 -6.19
CA ASN A 257 7.55 -14.58 -4.86
C ASN A 257 6.37 -13.59 -4.74
N LEU A 258 5.65 -13.31 -5.85
CA LEU A 258 4.42 -12.53 -5.80
C LEU A 258 3.34 -13.28 -5.00
N PRO A 259 2.74 -12.68 -3.92
CA PRO A 259 1.73 -13.35 -3.10
C PRO A 259 0.52 -13.83 -3.90
N ASN A 260 -0.08 -14.95 -3.46
CA ASN A 260 -1.23 -15.53 -4.16
C ASN A 260 -2.44 -14.59 -4.28
N VAL A 261 -2.62 -13.69 -3.32
CA VAL A 261 -3.70 -12.69 -3.35
C VAL A 261 -3.61 -11.72 -4.53
N TRP A 262 -2.46 -11.62 -5.19
CA TRP A 262 -2.28 -10.81 -6.41
C TRP A 262 -2.69 -11.55 -7.69
N ASN A 263 -2.90 -12.87 -7.62
CA ASN A 263 -3.31 -13.70 -8.75
C ASN A 263 -4.83 -13.92 -8.83
N SER A 264 -5.59 -13.28 -7.94
CA SER A 264 -7.06 -13.41 -7.85
C SER A 264 -7.81 -12.31 -8.60
#